data_46e023d55a465fcfc957a7e5fb7678af
#
_entry.id   46e023d55a465fcfc957a7e5fb7678af
#
_cell.length_a   1.000
_cell.length_b   1.000
_cell.length_c   1.000
_cell.angle_alpha   90.00
_cell.angle_beta   90.00
_cell.angle_gamma   90.00
#
_symmetry.space_group_name_H-M   'P 1'
#
loop_
_entity.id
_entity.type
_entity.pdbx_description
1 polymer ?
#
loop_
_entity_poly.entity_id
_entity_poly.type
_entity_poly.pdbx_seq_one_letter_code
_entity_poly.pdbx_strand_id
1 'polypeptide(L)'
;MAFSSPSSSSQHWNAAAYAANAHFVPVLGQPVLDLLQPQSDERILDLGCGDGALTEKLVALGAQVVGIDNSPDMIAAALRRGIDASVMDARALVFENEFDAVFSNAALHWIKDDPDAPIAGAFRALRIGGRFVGELGGHACVGAITVALVATLERRGVKDAASRIPWYFPTAEGYEMRLQRAGFVPQSVQLIPRPTPLPTGMRGWLDTFANPFSAALPGEERRDFLDAVTALLKPILCDADGNWTADYTRLRFAAIKP
;
A
#
# COMPACT_ATOMS: atom_id res chain seq x y z
N MET A 1 9.53 -25.64 -23.97
CA MET A 1 8.23 -25.62 -23.27
C MET A 1 8.32 -24.59 -22.18
N ALA A 2 7.70 -23.42 -22.36
CA ALA A 2 7.69 -22.36 -21.39
C ALA A 2 6.61 -22.69 -20.34
N PHE A 3 7.02 -22.91 -19.11
CA PHE A 3 6.11 -23.00 -17.98
C PHE A 3 5.57 -21.57 -17.71
N SER A 4 4.35 -21.31 -18.14
CA SER A 4 3.60 -20.15 -17.69
C SER A 4 3.31 -20.36 -16.20
N SER A 5 3.95 -19.56 -15.36
CA SER A 5 3.60 -19.42 -13.95
C SER A 5 2.14 -18.98 -13.85
N PRO A 6 1.31 -19.57 -12.95
CA PRO A 6 -0.04 -19.10 -12.76
C PRO A 6 0.03 -17.64 -12.27
N SER A 7 -0.64 -16.75 -13.00
CA SER A 7 -0.79 -15.35 -12.60
C SER A 7 -1.34 -15.29 -11.18
N SER A 8 -0.56 -14.73 -10.25
CA SER A 8 -1.05 -14.33 -8.95
C SER A 8 -2.34 -13.52 -9.17
N SER A 9 -3.41 -13.85 -8.45
CA SER A 9 -4.67 -13.11 -8.54
C SER A 9 -4.38 -11.66 -8.11
N SER A 10 -4.17 -10.79 -9.08
CA SER A 10 -3.84 -9.39 -8.85
C SER A 10 -5.03 -8.70 -8.17
N GLN A 11 -4.75 -7.85 -7.20
CA GLN A 11 -5.74 -6.95 -6.60
C GLN A 11 -6.34 -6.06 -7.70
N HIS A 12 -7.67 -6.03 -7.79
CA HIS A 12 -8.38 -5.10 -8.65
C HIS A 12 -8.82 -3.87 -7.88
N TRP A 13 -8.38 -2.72 -8.33
CA TRP A 13 -8.73 -1.45 -7.73
C TRP A 13 -9.96 -0.85 -8.40
N ASN A 14 -10.98 -0.52 -7.59
CA ASN A 14 -12.13 0.27 -7.99
C ASN A 14 -12.07 1.59 -7.23
N ALA A 15 -11.81 2.70 -7.93
CA ALA A 15 -11.59 4.00 -7.31
C ALA A 15 -12.80 4.47 -6.45
N ALA A 16 -14.05 4.17 -6.86
CA ALA A 16 -15.24 4.55 -6.10
C ALA A 16 -15.36 3.73 -4.80
N ALA A 17 -15.15 2.41 -4.86
CA ALA A 17 -15.16 1.55 -3.68
C ALA A 17 -14.01 1.89 -2.73
N TYR A 18 -12.83 2.20 -3.26
CA TYR A 18 -11.68 2.66 -2.49
C TYR A 18 -11.98 3.98 -1.76
N ALA A 19 -12.53 4.97 -2.46
CA ALA A 19 -12.90 6.24 -1.86
C ALA A 19 -13.94 6.08 -0.73
N ALA A 20 -14.89 5.14 -0.87
CA ALA A 20 -15.90 4.88 0.15
C ALA A 20 -15.35 4.15 1.39
N ASN A 21 -14.50 3.14 1.20
CA ASN A 21 -14.09 2.22 2.26
C ASN A 21 -12.68 2.49 2.81
N ALA A 22 -11.81 3.17 2.05
CA ALA A 22 -10.42 3.43 2.39
C ALA A 22 -10.09 4.93 2.51
N HIS A 23 -11.10 5.79 2.69
CA HIS A 23 -10.92 7.24 2.85
C HIS A 23 -9.97 7.62 4.01
N PHE A 24 -9.82 6.73 4.99
CA PHE A 24 -8.87 6.94 6.08
C PHE A 24 -7.39 6.94 5.60
N VAL A 25 -7.07 6.34 4.46
CA VAL A 25 -5.67 6.24 3.98
C VAL A 25 -5.06 7.61 3.69
N PRO A 26 -5.66 8.50 2.88
CA PRO A 26 -5.14 9.86 2.69
C PRO A 26 -5.22 10.73 3.95
N VAL A 27 -6.23 10.53 4.82
CA VAL A 27 -6.33 11.26 6.09
C VAL A 27 -5.18 10.91 7.03
N LEU A 28 -4.85 9.62 7.15
CA LEU A 28 -3.76 9.11 7.98
C LEU A 28 -2.37 9.25 7.33
N GLY A 29 -2.27 9.77 6.11
CA GLY A 29 -1.02 10.03 5.41
C GLY A 29 -0.29 11.31 5.87
N GLN A 30 -0.95 12.18 6.66
CA GLN A 30 -0.35 13.44 7.09
C GLN A 30 1.03 13.28 7.77
N PRO A 31 1.25 12.34 8.71
CA PRO A 31 2.57 12.19 9.32
C PRO A 31 3.69 11.77 8.35
N VAL A 32 3.37 11.20 7.19
CA VAL A 32 4.35 10.88 6.14
C VAL A 32 4.68 12.14 5.34
N LEU A 33 3.70 13.00 5.08
CA LEU A 33 3.93 14.33 4.50
C LEU A 33 4.79 15.21 5.41
N ASP A 34 4.52 15.18 6.72
CA ASP A 34 5.31 15.92 7.71
C ASP A 34 6.76 15.44 7.74
N LEU A 35 6.99 14.12 7.56
CA LEU A 35 8.32 13.55 7.48
C LEU A 35 9.02 13.90 6.15
N LEU A 36 8.27 13.99 5.05
CA LEU A 36 8.78 14.39 3.75
C LEU A 36 9.28 15.85 3.76
N GLN A 37 8.59 16.75 4.48
CA GLN A 37 8.88 18.18 4.52
C GLN A 37 8.99 18.80 3.11
N PRO A 38 7.95 18.68 2.26
CA PRO A 38 8.02 19.17 0.90
C PRO A 38 8.27 20.68 0.88
N GLN A 39 9.13 21.15 -0.02
CA GLN A 39 9.38 22.57 -0.23
C GLN A 39 8.66 23.04 -1.51
N SER A 40 8.37 24.34 -1.58
CA SER A 40 7.87 24.92 -2.83
C SER A 40 8.91 24.74 -3.96
N ASP A 41 8.41 24.48 -5.17
CA ASP A 41 9.20 24.26 -6.37
C ASP A 41 10.01 22.94 -6.42
N GLU A 42 10.03 22.13 -5.36
CA GLU A 42 10.59 20.79 -5.45
C GLU A 42 9.84 19.92 -6.45
N ARG A 43 10.59 19.17 -7.23
CA ARG A 43 10.04 18.14 -8.11
C ARG A 43 9.94 16.82 -7.35
N ILE A 44 8.72 16.34 -7.11
CA ILE A 44 8.44 15.15 -6.29
C ILE A 44 7.78 14.07 -7.14
N LEU A 45 8.30 12.84 -7.07
CA LEU A 45 7.62 11.65 -7.59
C LEU A 45 6.74 11.04 -6.50
N ASP A 46 5.43 10.97 -6.74
CA ASP A 46 4.48 10.21 -5.89
C ASP A 46 4.29 8.80 -6.45
N LEU A 47 4.95 7.83 -5.82
CA LEU A 47 5.02 6.44 -6.24
C LEU A 47 3.85 5.65 -5.64
N GLY A 48 2.86 5.31 -6.48
CA GLY A 48 1.59 4.74 -6.07
C GLY A 48 0.62 5.81 -5.59
N CYS A 49 0.42 6.86 -6.40
CA CYS A 49 -0.38 8.04 -6.05
C CYS A 49 -1.88 7.74 -5.87
N GLY A 50 -2.34 6.57 -6.31
CA GLY A 50 -3.74 6.19 -6.26
C GLY A 50 -4.64 7.19 -7.00
N ASP A 51 -5.74 7.58 -6.35
CA ASP A 51 -6.69 8.58 -6.89
C ASP A 51 -6.21 10.04 -6.76
N GLY A 52 -4.99 10.26 -6.27
CA GLY A 52 -4.38 11.58 -6.16
C GLY A 52 -4.80 12.39 -4.91
N ALA A 53 -5.62 11.85 -4.02
CA ALA A 53 -6.13 12.62 -2.87
C ALA A 53 -5.04 13.10 -1.90
N LEU A 54 -3.94 12.35 -1.74
CA LEU A 54 -2.80 12.76 -0.94
C LEU A 54 -1.81 13.62 -1.76
N THR A 55 -1.70 13.34 -3.06
CA THR A 55 -0.90 14.10 -4.03
C THR A 55 -1.36 15.56 -4.12
N GLU A 56 -2.68 15.82 -4.05
CA GLU A 56 -3.24 17.20 -4.01
C GLU A 56 -2.64 18.03 -2.88
N LYS A 57 -2.36 17.40 -1.72
CA LYS A 57 -1.74 18.11 -0.59
C LYS A 57 -0.30 18.52 -0.88
N LEU A 58 0.47 17.68 -1.60
CA LEU A 58 1.82 18.02 -2.04
C LEU A 58 1.80 19.20 -3.02
N VAL A 59 0.88 19.16 -3.98
CA VAL A 59 0.69 20.25 -4.94
C VAL A 59 0.27 21.54 -4.24
N ALA A 60 -0.63 21.46 -3.25
CA ALA A 60 -1.08 22.63 -2.47
C ALA A 60 0.04 23.27 -1.63
N LEU A 61 1.10 22.50 -1.31
CA LEU A 61 2.30 23.00 -0.64
C LEU A 61 3.31 23.64 -1.61
N GLY A 62 2.98 23.70 -2.92
CA GLY A 62 3.80 24.34 -3.95
C GLY A 62 4.77 23.39 -4.67
N ALA A 63 4.76 22.09 -4.39
CA ALA A 63 5.61 21.15 -5.09
C ALA A 63 5.12 20.85 -6.52
N GLN A 64 6.05 20.55 -7.42
CA GLN A 64 5.79 20.03 -8.77
C GLN A 64 5.73 18.50 -8.70
N VAL A 65 4.53 17.93 -8.65
CA VAL A 65 4.37 16.50 -8.41
C VAL A 65 4.05 15.74 -9.68
N VAL A 66 4.77 14.65 -9.91
CA VAL A 66 4.45 13.63 -10.91
C VAL A 66 3.96 12.39 -10.18
N GLY A 67 2.71 11.98 -10.43
CA GLY A 67 2.12 10.79 -9.85
C GLY A 67 2.25 9.58 -10.78
N ILE A 68 2.50 8.41 -10.22
CA ILE A 68 2.38 7.14 -10.95
C ILE A 68 1.58 6.13 -10.13
N ASP A 69 0.80 5.33 -10.83
CA ASP A 69 0.10 4.17 -10.26
C ASP A 69 -0.08 3.08 -11.34
N ASN A 70 -0.13 1.83 -10.93
CA ASN A 70 -0.33 0.71 -11.86
C ASN A 70 -1.80 0.56 -12.30
N SER A 71 -2.75 1.21 -11.64
CA SER A 71 -4.18 1.12 -11.92
C SER A 71 -4.65 2.24 -12.86
N PRO A 72 -5.13 1.91 -14.08
CA PRO A 72 -5.73 2.91 -14.98
C PRO A 72 -6.91 3.65 -14.36
N ASP A 73 -7.74 2.97 -13.53
CA ASP A 73 -8.90 3.58 -12.87
C ASP A 73 -8.48 4.62 -11.83
N MET A 74 -7.42 4.33 -11.08
CA MET A 74 -6.84 5.28 -10.12
C MET A 74 -6.25 6.49 -10.83
N ILE A 75 -5.45 6.28 -11.88
CA ILE A 75 -4.89 7.37 -12.69
C ILE A 75 -5.98 8.22 -13.33
N ALA A 76 -7.04 7.60 -13.86
CA ALA A 76 -8.18 8.37 -14.37
C ALA A 76 -8.84 9.24 -13.28
N ALA A 77 -8.86 8.79 -12.03
CA ALA A 77 -9.35 9.58 -10.91
C ALA A 77 -8.38 10.73 -10.55
N ALA A 78 -7.07 10.47 -10.51
CA ALA A 78 -6.04 11.48 -10.24
C ALA A 78 -6.03 12.59 -11.29
N LEU A 79 -6.14 12.23 -12.58
CA LEU A 79 -6.25 13.19 -13.70
C LEU A 79 -7.48 14.10 -13.56
N ARG A 80 -8.64 13.57 -13.11
CA ARG A 80 -9.83 14.40 -12.83
C ARG A 80 -9.64 15.41 -11.70
N ARG A 81 -8.68 15.16 -10.79
CA ARG A 81 -8.27 16.11 -9.75
C ARG A 81 -7.25 17.13 -10.24
N GLY A 82 -6.82 17.04 -11.51
CA GLY A 82 -5.80 17.93 -12.07
C GLY A 82 -4.36 17.54 -11.71
N ILE A 83 -4.14 16.32 -11.20
CA ILE A 83 -2.80 15.81 -10.90
C ILE A 83 -2.14 15.37 -12.21
N ASP A 84 -0.87 15.75 -12.41
CA ASP A 84 -0.01 15.18 -13.46
C ASP A 84 0.33 13.74 -13.07
N ALA A 85 -0.37 12.78 -13.68
CA ALA A 85 -0.26 11.37 -13.32
C ALA A 85 -0.30 10.45 -14.54
N SER A 86 0.40 9.32 -14.47
CA SER A 86 0.48 8.34 -15.55
C SER A 86 0.44 6.90 -15.05
N VAL A 87 -0.08 5.99 -15.88
CA VAL A 87 -0.05 4.56 -15.59
C VAL A 87 1.38 4.06 -15.76
N MET A 88 1.98 3.61 -14.66
CA MET A 88 3.34 3.07 -14.65
C MET A 88 3.49 2.03 -13.54
N ASP A 89 4.20 0.94 -13.84
CA ASP A 89 4.60 -0.03 -12.84
C ASP A 89 5.82 0.49 -12.05
N ALA A 90 5.69 0.60 -10.74
CA ALA A 90 6.77 1.07 -9.87
C ALA A 90 8.04 0.19 -9.93
N ARG A 91 7.93 -1.05 -10.44
CA ARG A 91 9.09 -1.92 -10.68
C ARG A 91 9.89 -1.54 -11.92
N ALA A 92 9.32 -0.71 -12.80
CA ALA A 92 9.91 -0.33 -14.08
C ALA A 92 9.99 1.19 -14.24
N LEU A 93 10.45 1.91 -13.20
CA LEU A 93 10.64 3.37 -13.26
C LEU A 93 11.69 3.72 -14.32
N VAL A 94 11.34 4.70 -15.16
CA VAL A 94 12.16 5.17 -16.28
C VAL A 94 12.92 6.47 -15.98
N PHE A 95 12.72 7.06 -14.82
CA PHE A 95 13.28 8.36 -14.43
C PHE A 95 14.73 8.23 -13.96
N GLU A 96 15.56 9.24 -14.29
CA GLU A 96 16.96 9.31 -13.89
C GLU A 96 17.36 10.71 -13.43
N ASN A 97 17.71 10.87 -12.15
CA ASN A 97 18.20 12.13 -11.55
C ASN A 97 17.27 13.34 -11.81
N GLU A 98 15.97 13.13 -11.74
CA GLU A 98 14.97 14.14 -12.05
C GLU A 98 14.28 14.75 -10.82
N PHE A 99 14.21 14.02 -9.71
CA PHE A 99 13.40 14.41 -8.57
C PHE A 99 14.24 14.79 -7.36
N ASP A 100 13.76 15.77 -6.61
CA ASP A 100 14.33 16.18 -5.33
C ASP A 100 13.85 15.27 -4.20
N ALA A 101 12.64 14.69 -4.36
CA ALA A 101 12.13 13.69 -3.45
C ALA A 101 11.31 12.61 -4.18
N VAL A 102 11.28 11.41 -3.61
CA VAL A 102 10.30 10.36 -3.90
C VAL A 102 9.46 10.17 -2.65
N PHE A 103 8.16 10.18 -2.84
CA PHE A 103 7.15 9.96 -1.82
C PHE A 103 6.36 8.68 -2.14
N SER A 104 5.98 7.90 -1.12
CA SER A 104 5.08 6.77 -1.32
C SER A 104 4.27 6.51 -0.06
N ASN A 105 2.96 6.45 -0.17
CA ASN A 105 2.10 6.14 0.95
C ASN A 105 1.14 4.99 0.63
N ALA A 106 1.21 3.92 1.41
CA ALA A 106 0.34 2.75 1.35
C ALA A 106 0.33 1.99 0.00
N ALA A 107 1.39 2.10 -0.80
CA ALA A 107 1.52 1.46 -2.11
C ALA A 107 2.52 0.29 -2.14
N LEU A 108 3.71 0.47 -1.58
CA LEU A 108 4.84 -0.45 -1.74
C LEU A 108 4.60 -1.88 -1.24
N HIS A 109 3.71 -2.07 -0.26
CA HIS A 109 3.38 -3.40 0.24
C HIS A 109 2.55 -4.26 -0.74
N TRP A 110 2.03 -3.68 -1.80
CA TRP A 110 1.36 -4.40 -2.88
C TRP A 110 2.34 -5.00 -3.91
N ILE A 111 3.63 -4.66 -3.80
CA ILE A 111 4.69 -5.12 -4.70
C ILE A 111 5.47 -6.25 -4.00
N LYS A 112 4.82 -7.41 -3.87
CA LYS A 112 5.35 -8.56 -3.12
C LYS A 112 6.45 -9.30 -3.88
N ASP A 113 6.29 -9.46 -5.20
CA ASP A 113 7.14 -10.35 -5.99
C ASP A 113 8.55 -9.78 -6.22
N ASP A 114 8.68 -8.45 -6.25
CA ASP A 114 9.97 -7.77 -6.38
C ASP A 114 9.97 -6.45 -5.61
N PRO A 115 10.09 -6.49 -4.27
CA PRO A 115 10.08 -5.29 -3.44
C PRO A 115 11.37 -4.45 -3.57
N ASP A 116 12.44 -4.97 -4.16
CA ASP A 116 13.69 -4.25 -4.37
C ASP A 116 13.63 -3.34 -5.62
N ALA A 117 12.88 -3.71 -6.64
CA ALA A 117 12.79 -2.94 -7.89
C ALA A 117 12.29 -1.49 -7.68
N PRO A 118 11.19 -1.21 -6.94
CA PRO A 118 10.78 0.17 -6.69
C PRO A 118 11.78 0.96 -5.86
N ILE A 119 12.52 0.33 -4.93
CA ILE A 119 13.57 1.00 -4.15
C ILE A 119 14.73 1.41 -5.06
N ALA A 120 15.20 0.50 -5.91
CA ALA A 120 16.26 0.77 -6.89
C ALA A 120 15.83 1.82 -7.92
N GLY A 121 14.56 1.77 -8.35
CA GLY A 121 13.97 2.76 -9.24
C GLY A 121 13.91 4.15 -8.61
N ALA A 122 13.48 4.27 -7.36
CA ALA A 122 13.48 5.51 -6.60
C ALA A 122 14.88 6.09 -6.45
N PHE A 123 15.89 5.24 -6.21
CA PHE A 123 17.29 5.67 -6.13
C PHE A 123 17.77 6.28 -7.46
N ARG A 124 17.45 5.66 -8.59
CA ARG A 124 17.81 6.22 -9.91
C ARG A 124 17.07 7.53 -10.19
N ALA A 125 15.78 7.60 -9.86
CA ALA A 125 14.95 8.77 -10.12
C ALA A 125 15.38 10.03 -9.35
N LEU A 126 15.96 9.85 -8.16
CA LEU A 126 16.39 10.94 -7.31
C LEU A 126 17.71 11.57 -7.79
N ARG A 127 17.82 12.88 -7.61
CA ARG A 127 19.08 13.62 -7.65
C ARG A 127 19.95 13.26 -6.44
N ILE A 128 21.25 13.55 -6.51
CA ILE A 128 22.16 13.49 -5.36
C ILE A 128 21.63 14.46 -4.28
N GLY A 129 21.61 14.01 -3.02
CA GLY A 129 21.02 14.74 -1.90
C GLY A 129 19.49 14.61 -1.80
N GLY A 130 18.83 14.01 -2.79
CA GLY A 130 17.38 13.76 -2.78
C GLY A 130 16.98 12.72 -1.74
N ARG A 131 15.71 12.77 -1.32
CA ARG A 131 15.19 11.91 -0.25
C ARG A 131 14.07 10.98 -0.73
N PHE A 132 14.06 9.77 -0.19
CA PHE A 132 12.95 8.83 -0.34
C PHE A 132 12.23 8.67 0.99
N VAL A 133 10.98 9.06 1.04
CA VAL A 133 10.15 9.01 2.25
C VAL A 133 8.88 8.23 1.94
N GLY A 134 8.53 7.31 2.82
CA GLY A 134 7.30 6.55 2.60
C GLY A 134 6.78 5.81 3.81
N GLU A 135 5.56 5.28 3.62
CA GLU A 135 4.90 4.42 4.58
C GLU A 135 4.21 3.25 3.87
N LEU A 136 4.41 2.06 4.40
CA LEU A 136 3.78 0.83 3.91
C LEU A 136 3.28 -0.01 5.10
N GLY A 137 2.58 -1.10 4.83
CA GLY A 137 2.32 -2.10 5.86
C GLY A 137 3.64 -2.73 6.30
N GLY A 138 3.87 -2.81 7.61
CA GLY A 138 5.05 -3.44 8.18
C GLY A 138 4.76 -4.83 8.77
N HIS A 139 5.76 -5.43 9.39
CA HIS A 139 5.61 -6.74 10.02
C HIS A 139 4.39 -6.80 10.95
N ALA A 140 3.64 -7.89 10.88
CA ALA A 140 2.39 -8.12 11.61
C ALA A 140 1.21 -7.15 11.28
N CYS A 141 1.31 -6.33 10.21
CA CYS A 141 0.21 -5.49 9.76
C CYS A 141 -1.02 -6.34 9.40
N VAL A 142 -2.18 -5.96 9.91
CA VAL A 142 -3.46 -6.70 9.78
C VAL A 142 -3.31 -8.21 10.05
N GLY A 143 -2.53 -8.53 11.09
CA GLY A 143 -2.16 -9.92 11.40
C GLY A 143 -3.35 -10.78 11.79
N ALA A 144 -4.26 -10.28 12.64
CA ALA A 144 -5.47 -11.00 13.01
C ALA A 144 -6.36 -11.24 11.79
N ILE A 145 -6.52 -10.25 10.93
CA ILE A 145 -7.32 -10.34 9.71
C ILE A 145 -6.70 -11.38 8.75
N THR A 146 -5.38 -11.33 8.56
CA THR A 146 -4.66 -12.26 7.68
C THR A 146 -4.80 -13.71 8.16
N VAL A 147 -4.62 -13.97 9.46
CA VAL A 147 -4.80 -15.30 10.04
C VAL A 147 -6.24 -15.79 9.86
N ALA A 148 -7.23 -14.94 10.10
CA ALA A 148 -8.64 -15.30 9.93
C ALA A 148 -8.98 -15.64 8.48
N LEU A 149 -8.46 -14.87 7.50
CA LEU A 149 -8.64 -15.13 6.07
C LEU A 149 -8.03 -16.48 5.66
N VAL A 150 -6.75 -16.71 6.02
CA VAL A 150 -6.03 -17.94 5.69
C VAL A 150 -6.71 -19.16 6.32
N ALA A 151 -6.95 -19.14 7.64
CA ALA A 151 -7.56 -20.25 8.35
C ALA A 151 -8.98 -20.59 7.84
N THR A 152 -9.76 -19.57 7.45
CA THR A 152 -11.10 -19.78 6.90
C THR A 152 -11.07 -20.39 5.50
N LEU A 153 -10.08 -20.03 4.66
CA LEU A 153 -9.85 -20.66 3.36
C LEU A 153 -9.40 -22.12 3.50
N GLU A 154 -8.46 -22.41 4.42
CA GLU A 154 -7.97 -23.77 4.67
C GLU A 154 -9.12 -24.69 5.13
N ARG A 155 -10.00 -24.20 6.02
CA ARG A 155 -11.19 -24.92 6.46
C ARG A 155 -12.17 -25.24 5.31
N ARG A 156 -12.13 -24.48 4.22
CA ARG A 156 -12.90 -24.71 2.98
C ARG A 156 -12.15 -25.55 1.95
N GLY A 157 -11.02 -26.16 2.34
CA GLY A 157 -10.24 -27.07 1.51
C GLY A 157 -9.32 -26.37 0.50
N VAL A 158 -9.14 -25.04 0.58
CA VAL A 158 -8.18 -24.33 -0.27
C VAL A 158 -6.77 -24.65 0.22
N LYS A 159 -6.05 -25.43 -0.55
CA LYS A 159 -4.63 -25.70 -0.28
C LYS A 159 -3.81 -24.44 -0.53
N ASP A 160 -2.72 -24.26 0.24
CA ASP A 160 -1.80 -23.13 0.11
C ASP A 160 -2.48 -21.77 0.28
N ALA A 161 -3.50 -21.64 1.14
CA ALA A 161 -4.23 -20.41 1.38
C ALA A 161 -3.30 -19.24 1.76
N ALA A 162 -2.18 -19.50 2.44
CA ALA A 162 -1.16 -18.51 2.77
C ALA A 162 -0.48 -17.89 1.53
N SER A 163 -0.41 -18.59 0.41
CA SER A 163 0.13 -18.05 -0.85
C SER A 163 -0.74 -16.91 -1.41
N ARG A 164 -2.00 -16.84 -0.98
CA ARG A 164 -2.96 -15.79 -1.38
C ARG A 164 -2.73 -14.46 -0.69
N ILE A 165 -1.84 -14.40 0.33
CA ILE A 165 -1.47 -13.13 0.97
C ILE A 165 -0.82 -12.23 -0.10
N PRO A 166 -1.46 -11.10 -0.46
CA PRO A 166 -0.97 -10.26 -1.56
C PRO A 166 0.08 -9.25 -1.10
N TRP A 167 0.31 -9.16 0.21
CA TRP A 167 1.12 -8.10 0.80
C TRP A 167 2.54 -8.56 1.13
N TYR A 168 3.47 -7.62 0.99
CA TYR A 168 4.81 -7.65 1.52
C TYR A 168 4.88 -6.77 2.77
N PHE A 169 5.05 -7.39 3.95
CA PHE A 169 5.11 -6.71 5.24
C PHE A 169 6.47 -6.95 5.91
N PRO A 170 7.47 -6.11 5.61
CA PRO A 170 8.83 -6.28 6.13
C PRO A 170 8.94 -5.88 7.61
N THR A 171 9.99 -6.39 8.28
CA THR A 171 10.49 -5.84 9.54
C THR A 171 11.23 -4.52 9.26
N ALA A 172 11.44 -3.69 10.29
CA ALA A 172 12.19 -2.45 10.14
C ALA A 172 13.62 -2.71 9.66
N GLU A 173 14.31 -3.66 10.29
CA GLU A 173 15.69 -4.03 9.94
C GLU A 173 15.79 -4.61 8.51
N GLY A 174 14.80 -5.44 8.13
CA GLY A 174 14.76 -6.03 6.79
C GLY A 174 14.58 -4.97 5.69
N TYR A 175 13.77 -3.94 5.95
CA TYR A 175 13.56 -2.85 4.99
C TYR A 175 14.74 -1.88 4.96
N GLU A 176 15.34 -1.58 6.10
CA GLU A 176 16.55 -0.78 6.20
C GLU A 176 17.70 -1.38 5.39
N MET A 177 17.94 -2.69 5.51
CA MET A 177 18.95 -3.39 4.71
C MET A 177 18.68 -3.31 3.20
N ARG A 178 17.41 -3.27 2.76
CA ARG A 178 17.06 -3.11 1.33
C ARG A 178 17.39 -1.70 0.83
N LEU A 179 17.06 -0.67 1.63
CA LEU A 179 17.43 0.71 1.33
C LEU A 179 18.94 0.87 1.18
N GLN A 180 19.72 0.31 2.13
CA GLN A 180 21.18 0.34 2.10
C GLN A 180 21.77 -0.38 0.88
N ARG A 181 21.25 -1.55 0.52
CA ARG A 181 21.68 -2.28 -0.69
C ARG A 181 21.44 -1.51 -1.97
N ALA A 182 20.35 -0.71 -2.03
CA ALA A 182 20.08 0.16 -3.16
C ALA A 182 20.95 1.42 -3.20
N GLY A 183 21.76 1.67 -2.17
CA GLY A 183 22.69 2.81 -2.08
C GLY A 183 22.17 3.96 -1.22
N PHE A 184 20.98 3.86 -0.64
CA PHE A 184 20.46 4.88 0.27
C PHE A 184 21.18 4.89 1.62
N VAL A 185 21.18 6.06 2.25
CA VAL A 185 21.53 6.24 3.67
C VAL A 185 20.23 6.43 4.46
N PRO A 186 19.73 5.38 5.15
CA PRO A 186 18.52 5.48 5.97
C PRO A 186 18.71 6.49 7.10
N GLN A 187 17.73 7.37 7.29
CA GLN A 187 17.67 8.32 8.40
C GLN A 187 16.77 7.82 9.52
N SER A 188 15.69 7.12 9.14
CA SER A 188 14.79 6.45 10.06
C SER A 188 14.05 5.32 9.36
N VAL A 189 13.86 4.20 10.07
CA VAL A 189 12.98 3.09 9.65
C VAL A 189 12.30 2.56 10.91
N GLN A 190 10.98 2.67 11.01
CA GLN A 190 10.26 2.37 12.25
C GLN A 190 8.97 1.60 11.98
N LEU A 191 8.67 0.63 12.84
CA LEU A 191 7.35 0.00 12.92
C LEU A 191 6.47 0.80 13.90
N ILE A 192 5.29 1.19 13.45
CA ILE A 192 4.35 2.03 14.20
C ILE A 192 3.01 1.29 14.27
N PRO A 193 2.63 0.76 15.44
CA PRO A 193 1.27 0.27 15.66
C PRO A 193 0.26 1.40 15.41
N ARG A 194 -0.72 1.14 14.56
CA ARG A 194 -1.74 2.14 14.20
C ARG A 194 -3.12 1.49 14.11
N PRO A 195 -3.74 1.11 15.23
CA PRO A 195 -5.13 0.68 15.23
C PRO A 195 -6.00 1.68 14.47
N THR A 196 -6.74 1.20 13.48
CA THR A 196 -7.45 2.08 12.53
C THR A 196 -8.95 1.79 12.59
N PRO A 197 -9.79 2.76 12.99
CA PRO A 197 -11.23 2.61 12.94
C PRO A 197 -11.73 2.36 11.52
N LEU A 198 -12.73 1.48 11.39
CA LEU A 198 -13.33 1.11 10.12
C LEU A 198 -14.78 1.62 10.06
N PRO A 199 -15.03 2.79 9.47
CA PRO A 199 -16.39 3.38 9.43
C PRO A 199 -17.42 2.50 8.71
N THR A 200 -16.99 1.71 7.73
CA THR A 200 -17.84 0.76 6.98
C THR A 200 -17.79 -0.65 7.57
N GLY A 201 -17.21 -0.81 8.77
CA GLY A 201 -17.05 -2.07 9.46
C GLY A 201 -16.04 -3.01 8.78
N MET A 202 -15.84 -4.19 9.38
CA MET A 202 -14.95 -5.21 8.85
C MET A 202 -15.38 -5.68 7.46
N ARG A 203 -16.67 -5.74 7.19
CA ARG A 203 -17.17 -6.18 5.87
C ARG A 203 -16.71 -5.24 4.76
N GLY A 204 -16.85 -3.92 4.92
CA GLY A 204 -16.35 -2.95 3.92
C GLY A 204 -14.86 -3.04 3.68
N TRP A 205 -14.08 -3.31 4.74
CA TRP A 205 -12.65 -3.59 4.62
C TRP A 205 -12.38 -4.85 3.79
N LEU A 206 -13.05 -5.95 4.11
CA LEU A 206 -12.88 -7.23 3.40
C LEU A 206 -13.31 -7.14 1.93
N ASP A 207 -14.41 -6.47 1.64
CA ASP A 207 -14.88 -6.26 0.27
C ASP A 207 -13.87 -5.47 -0.58
N THR A 208 -13.06 -4.61 0.06
CA THR A 208 -12.05 -3.80 -0.62
C THR A 208 -10.70 -4.52 -0.79
N PHE A 209 -10.23 -5.22 0.24
CA PHE A 209 -8.85 -5.70 0.31
C PHE A 209 -8.68 -7.23 0.29
N ALA A 210 -9.77 -8.01 0.49
CA ALA A 210 -9.69 -9.46 0.56
C ALA A 210 -9.98 -10.18 -0.77
N ASN A 211 -10.04 -9.47 -1.90
CA ASN A 211 -10.30 -10.05 -3.21
C ASN A 211 -9.37 -11.21 -3.57
N PRO A 212 -8.04 -11.15 -3.31
CA PRO A 212 -7.13 -12.26 -3.62
C PRO A 212 -7.49 -13.56 -2.88
N PHE A 213 -8.08 -13.44 -1.69
CA PHE A 213 -8.53 -14.61 -0.91
C PHE A 213 -9.89 -15.11 -1.40
N SER A 214 -10.88 -14.23 -1.54
CA SER A 214 -12.24 -14.61 -1.96
C SER A 214 -12.30 -15.15 -3.38
N ALA A 215 -11.40 -14.70 -4.28
CA ALA A 215 -11.29 -15.21 -5.63
C ALA A 215 -10.88 -16.68 -5.73
N ALA A 216 -10.37 -17.27 -4.64
CA ALA A 216 -10.05 -18.70 -4.57
C ALA A 216 -11.30 -19.59 -4.46
N LEU A 217 -12.47 -19.00 -4.24
CA LEU A 217 -13.74 -19.70 -4.03
C LEU A 217 -14.72 -19.45 -5.19
N PRO A 218 -15.66 -20.38 -5.44
CA PRO A 218 -16.80 -20.16 -6.30
C PRO A 218 -17.59 -18.90 -5.88
N GLY A 219 -18.24 -18.24 -6.84
CA GLY A 219 -18.92 -16.97 -6.61
C GLY A 219 -19.94 -17.01 -5.48
N GLU A 220 -20.73 -18.09 -5.42
CA GLU A 220 -21.77 -18.35 -4.42
C GLU A 220 -21.23 -18.53 -2.99
N GLU A 221 -19.98 -18.99 -2.84
CA GLU A 221 -19.36 -19.20 -1.52
C GLU A 221 -18.66 -17.95 -0.95
N ARG A 222 -18.38 -16.95 -1.77
CA ARG A 222 -17.58 -15.78 -1.38
C ARG A 222 -18.22 -14.98 -0.26
N ARG A 223 -19.55 -14.81 -0.32
CA ARG A 223 -20.29 -14.08 0.70
C ARG A 223 -20.19 -14.77 2.06
N ASP A 224 -20.48 -16.07 2.10
CA ASP A 224 -20.43 -16.86 3.33
C ASP A 224 -19.01 -16.96 3.90
N PHE A 225 -18.00 -16.94 3.02
CA PHE A 225 -16.59 -16.85 3.42
C PHE A 225 -16.30 -15.55 4.17
N LEU A 226 -16.68 -14.40 3.60
CA LEU A 226 -16.43 -13.09 4.21
C LEU A 226 -17.24 -12.91 5.50
N ASP A 227 -18.46 -13.47 5.57
CA ASP A 227 -19.29 -13.45 6.78
C ASP A 227 -18.64 -14.30 7.90
N ALA A 228 -18.10 -15.47 7.56
CA ALA A 228 -17.37 -16.33 8.51
C ALA A 228 -16.10 -15.66 9.03
N VAL A 229 -15.31 -15.00 8.16
CA VAL A 229 -14.12 -14.22 8.57
C VAL A 229 -14.53 -13.08 9.49
N THR A 230 -15.59 -12.35 9.16
CA THR A 230 -16.11 -11.25 9.98
C THR A 230 -16.53 -11.74 11.38
N ALA A 231 -17.25 -12.86 11.45
CA ALA A 231 -17.67 -13.46 12.72
C ALA A 231 -16.46 -13.88 13.59
N LEU A 232 -15.43 -14.44 12.96
CA LEU A 232 -14.19 -14.88 13.65
C LEU A 232 -13.40 -13.70 14.23
N LEU A 233 -13.41 -12.54 13.54
CA LEU A 233 -12.69 -11.33 13.95
C LEU A 233 -13.44 -10.51 15.02
N LYS A 234 -14.76 -10.68 15.12
CA LYS A 234 -15.61 -9.86 15.99
C LYS A 234 -15.14 -9.80 17.45
N PRO A 235 -14.78 -10.90 18.11
CA PRO A 235 -14.36 -10.88 19.51
C PRO A 235 -13.09 -10.06 19.78
N ILE A 236 -12.26 -9.81 18.76
CA ILE A 236 -10.94 -9.18 18.91
C ILE A 236 -10.92 -7.76 18.36
N LEU A 237 -11.61 -7.51 17.23
CA LEU A 237 -11.51 -6.27 16.48
C LEU A 237 -12.80 -5.43 16.50
N CYS A 238 -13.84 -5.88 17.22
CA CYS A 238 -15.09 -5.14 17.37
C CYS A 238 -15.36 -4.91 18.86
N ASP A 239 -15.62 -3.65 19.24
CA ASP A 239 -15.96 -3.32 20.63
C ASP A 239 -17.42 -3.65 20.96
N ALA A 240 -17.83 -3.38 22.22
CA ALA A 240 -19.17 -3.65 22.70
C ALA A 240 -20.25 -2.79 22.01
N ASP A 241 -19.89 -1.63 21.48
CA ASP A 241 -20.77 -0.71 20.78
C ASP A 241 -20.89 -1.01 19.28
N GLY A 242 -20.15 -2.03 18.80
CA GLY A 242 -20.15 -2.46 17.40
C GLY A 242 -19.16 -1.73 16.51
N ASN A 243 -18.23 -0.94 17.06
CA ASN A 243 -17.20 -0.25 16.31
C ASN A 243 -16.06 -1.21 15.99
N TRP A 244 -15.64 -1.20 14.73
CA TRP A 244 -14.55 -2.05 14.25
C TRP A 244 -13.24 -1.27 14.17
N THR A 245 -12.15 -1.92 14.58
CA THR A 245 -10.79 -1.37 14.50
C THR A 245 -9.86 -2.42 13.88
N ALA A 246 -9.21 -2.10 12.77
CA ALA A 246 -8.24 -2.98 12.15
C ALA A 246 -6.85 -2.84 12.83
N ASP A 247 -6.14 -3.97 12.95
CA ASP A 247 -4.85 -4.11 13.61
C ASP A 247 -3.66 -3.73 12.68
N TYR A 248 -3.66 -2.49 12.17
CA TYR A 248 -2.57 -2.03 11.32
C TYR A 248 -1.27 -1.84 12.11
N THR A 249 -0.17 -2.29 11.50
CA THR A 249 1.19 -1.87 11.83
C THR A 249 1.82 -1.26 10.59
N ARG A 250 2.28 -0.02 10.68
CA ARG A 250 2.92 0.68 9.57
C ARG A 250 4.43 0.68 9.73
N LEU A 251 5.13 0.47 8.62
CA LEU A 251 6.55 0.75 8.50
C LEU A 251 6.67 2.11 7.82
N ARG A 252 7.28 3.07 8.52
CA ARG A 252 7.56 4.42 8.01
C ARG A 252 9.06 4.61 7.92
N PHE A 253 9.51 5.23 6.84
CA PHE A 253 10.94 5.40 6.60
C PHE A 253 11.25 6.73 5.93
N ALA A 254 12.49 7.20 6.16
CA ALA A 254 13.14 8.27 5.42
C ALA A 254 14.57 7.85 5.11
N ALA A 255 15.03 8.07 3.88
CA ALA A 255 16.37 7.75 3.43
C ALA A 255 16.86 8.80 2.41
N ILE A 256 18.16 9.01 2.34
CA ILE A 256 18.80 10.00 1.46
C ILE A 256 19.67 9.29 0.42
N LYS A 257 19.64 9.77 -0.82
CA LYS A 257 20.62 9.43 -1.85
C LYS A 257 21.86 10.28 -1.64
N PRO A 258 23.03 9.69 -1.23
CA PRO A 258 24.24 10.42 -0.95
C PRO A 258 24.85 11.09 -2.18
#